data_8a320cf8d0c51fc0f41af146f6a1b0fb
#
_entry.id   8a320cf8d0c51fc0f41af146f6a1b0fb
#
_cell.length_a   1.000
_cell.length_b   1.000
_cell.length_c   1.000
_cell.angle_alpha   90.00
_cell.angle_beta   90.00
_cell.angle_gamma   90.00
#
_symmetry.space_group_name_H-M   'P 1'
#
loop_
_entity.id
_entity.type
_entity.pdbx_description
1 polymer ?
#
loop_
_entity_poly.entity_id
_entity_poly.type
_entity_poly.pdbx_seq_one_letter_code
_entity_poly.pdbx_strand_id
1 'polypeptide(L)'
;MNKTKTRGELAFRAAAVLIMILLTVMLGGVLAEVSAIDWSEVELISPDPTPAPEPTAAPTPEPTPTPEPEWGGENPDDELVTLGAVIQIGDSAYTYTAFSQYYSDTYAANVTRAADLLEGKCRVFDVFVLHGTTLMLPREYRESIGVACEEDILAYVNSQMGGNVYCVDTYNSLLPHNGEYIYFRTDHHWTALGAWYAYAEWAKMAGFEPVPLSEYEEIVQEPFYGSLYYQAHQSGKLTADQVYGYVPPGDVHLYINQGSNDSLSHRGYEQTLITQIHGNDKYMCFLTGDFPLCTFINNDITDGSACLLVKNSNGNPFGYYLTQHYQYVYVMDYRKYFSRSLTKFVDYYDVDDVIFCLSSGQAQSAGGNSLLQGLIK
;
A
#
# COMPACT_ATOMS: atom_id res chain seq x y z
N MET A 1 -29.58 -43.93 -22.28
CA MET A 1 -28.78 -42.76 -21.90
C MET A 1 -29.36 -42.10 -20.64
N ASN A 2 -29.34 -42.73 -19.47
CA ASN A 2 -29.90 -42.13 -18.23
C ASN A 2 -29.44 -42.79 -16.90
N LYS A 3 -28.25 -43.45 -16.88
CA LYS A 3 -27.74 -44.07 -15.63
C LYS A 3 -26.59 -43.32 -14.97
N THR A 4 -26.02 -42.31 -15.60
CA THR A 4 -24.88 -41.53 -15.05
C THR A 4 -25.33 -40.29 -14.29
N LYS A 5 -26.49 -39.72 -14.59
CA LYS A 5 -27.04 -38.55 -13.88
C LYS A 5 -27.50 -38.87 -12.46
N THR A 6 -28.02 -40.07 -12.23
CA THR A 6 -28.55 -40.51 -10.93
C THR A 6 -27.46 -40.81 -9.89
N ARG A 7 -26.26 -41.23 -10.31
CA ARG A 7 -25.15 -41.48 -9.37
C ARG A 7 -24.53 -40.18 -8.80
N GLY A 8 -24.42 -39.13 -9.63
CA GLY A 8 -23.90 -37.82 -9.18
C GLY A 8 -24.84 -37.13 -8.20
N GLU A 9 -26.15 -37.18 -8.46
CA GLU A 9 -27.14 -36.61 -7.54
C GLU A 9 -27.24 -37.35 -6.21
N LEU A 10 -27.09 -38.69 -6.22
CA LEU A 10 -27.05 -39.47 -4.99
C LEU A 10 -25.80 -39.16 -4.15
N ALA A 11 -24.64 -39.01 -4.79
CA ALA A 11 -23.39 -38.66 -4.12
C ALA A 11 -23.46 -37.25 -3.52
N PHE A 12 -24.05 -36.28 -4.23
CA PHE A 12 -24.23 -34.92 -3.75
C PHE A 12 -25.17 -34.86 -2.54
N ARG A 13 -26.29 -35.57 -2.59
CA ARG A 13 -27.25 -35.64 -1.46
C ARG A 13 -26.64 -36.35 -0.25
N ALA A 14 -25.85 -37.41 -0.45
CA ALA A 14 -25.16 -38.09 0.65
C ALA A 14 -24.10 -37.18 1.31
N ALA A 15 -23.35 -36.41 0.53
CA ALA A 15 -22.40 -35.43 1.06
C ALA A 15 -23.09 -34.29 1.85
N ALA A 16 -24.21 -33.77 1.35
CA ALA A 16 -24.97 -32.72 2.02
C ALA A 16 -25.56 -33.20 3.36
N VAL A 17 -26.05 -34.44 3.42
CA VAL A 17 -26.56 -35.04 4.66
C VAL A 17 -25.42 -35.27 5.67
N LEU A 18 -24.24 -35.70 5.22
CA LEU A 18 -23.08 -35.91 6.09
C LEU A 18 -22.59 -34.58 6.70
N ILE A 19 -22.57 -33.50 5.90
CA ILE A 19 -22.21 -32.17 6.39
C ILE A 19 -23.23 -31.67 7.43
N MET A 20 -24.53 -31.88 7.19
CA MET A 20 -25.56 -31.50 8.16
C MET A 20 -25.44 -32.30 9.47
N ILE A 21 -25.15 -33.58 9.41
CA ILE A 21 -24.91 -34.41 10.60
C ILE A 21 -23.70 -33.92 11.37
N LEU A 22 -22.58 -33.60 10.69
CA LEU A 22 -21.38 -33.08 11.33
C LEU A 22 -21.63 -31.72 11.99
N LEU A 23 -22.38 -30.84 11.36
CA LEU A 23 -22.76 -29.54 11.92
C LEU A 23 -23.65 -29.73 13.17
N THR A 24 -24.60 -30.65 13.14
CA THR A 24 -25.50 -30.93 14.28
C THR A 24 -24.71 -31.51 15.46
N VAL A 25 -23.74 -32.39 15.21
CA VAL A 25 -22.87 -32.96 16.26
C VAL A 25 -21.95 -31.89 16.86
N MET A 26 -21.38 -30.98 16.03
CA MET A 26 -20.59 -29.87 16.54
C MET A 26 -21.40 -28.89 17.38
N LEU A 27 -22.60 -28.50 16.92
CA LEU A 27 -23.49 -27.64 17.72
C LEU A 27 -23.96 -28.33 19.02
N GLY A 28 -24.23 -29.62 18.98
CA GLY A 28 -24.60 -30.40 20.15
C GLY A 28 -23.46 -30.49 21.17
N GLY A 29 -22.21 -30.60 20.72
CA GLY A 29 -21.03 -30.57 21.59
C GLY A 29 -20.86 -29.23 22.31
N VAL A 30 -20.99 -28.10 21.59
CA VAL A 30 -20.89 -26.76 22.19
C VAL A 30 -22.02 -26.51 23.20
N LEU A 31 -23.24 -26.94 22.91
CA LEU A 31 -24.38 -26.82 23.85
C LEU A 31 -24.21 -27.69 25.11
N ALA A 32 -23.57 -28.85 24.99
CA ALA A 32 -23.27 -29.71 26.12
C ALA A 32 -22.19 -29.09 27.03
N GLU A 33 -21.17 -28.45 26.48
CA GLU A 33 -20.14 -27.75 27.26
C GLU A 33 -20.71 -26.53 28.00
N VAL A 34 -21.59 -25.77 27.39
CA VAL A 34 -22.22 -24.60 28.03
C VAL A 34 -23.19 -25.00 29.14
N SER A 35 -23.84 -26.17 29.03
CA SER A 35 -24.76 -26.70 30.06
C SER A 35 -24.03 -27.36 31.24
N ALA A 36 -22.72 -27.62 31.13
CA ALA A 36 -21.93 -28.19 32.18
C ALA A 36 -21.28 -27.16 33.13
N ILE A 37 -21.48 -25.84 32.85
CA ILE A 37 -20.97 -24.78 33.72
C ILE A 37 -21.83 -24.68 34.96
N ASP A 38 -21.23 -24.96 36.10
CA ASP A 38 -21.87 -24.77 37.43
C ASP A 38 -21.83 -23.27 37.78
N TRP A 39 -22.92 -22.59 37.55
CA TRP A 39 -23.06 -21.14 37.80
C TRP A 39 -23.10 -20.80 39.31
N SER A 40 -23.18 -21.78 40.21
CA SER A 40 -23.18 -21.56 41.66
C SER A 40 -21.82 -21.19 42.25
N GLU A 41 -20.72 -21.45 41.51
CA GLU A 41 -19.34 -21.07 41.89
C GLU A 41 -18.85 -19.75 41.32
N VAL A 42 -19.69 -19.01 40.58
CA VAL A 42 -19.31 -17.68 40.07
C VAL A 42 -19.46 -16.65 41.19
N GLU A 43 -18.38 -16.35 41.90
CA GLU A 43 -18.33 -15.22 42.83
C GLU A 43 -18.47 -13.92 42.05
N LEU A 44 -19.59 -13.23 42.25
CA LEU A 44 -19.77 -11.86 41.80
C LEU A 44 -18.85 -10.96 42.63
N ILE A 45 -17.74 -10.52 42.01
CA ILE A 45 -16.85 -9.52 42.59
C ILE A 45 -17.70 -8.25 42.76
N SER A 46 -18.02 -7.93 44.01
CA SER A 46 -18.68 -6.67 44.37
C SER A 46 -17.69 -5.52 44.04
N PRO A 47 -18.10 -4.47 43.31
CA PRO A 47 -17.19 -3.37 43.05
C PRO A 47 -16.81 -2.69 44.38
N ASP A 48 -15.51 -2.48 44.57
CA ASP A 48 -14.97 -1.67 45.66
C ASP A 48 -15.66 -0.30 45.73
N PRO A 49 -15.84 0.25 46.94
CA PRO A 49 -16.49 1.55 47.11
C PRO A 49 -15.73 2.63 46.33
N THR A 50 -16.44 3.28 45.42
CA THR A 50 -15.95 4.39 44.59
C THR A 50 -15.24 5.44 45.48
N PRO A 51 -13.97 5.78 45.22
CA PRO A 51 -13.31 6.89 45.89
C PRO A 51 -14.08 8.20 45.62
N ALA A 52 -14.09 9.09 46.60
CA ALA A 52 -14.74 10.38 46.48
C ALA A 52 -14.20 11.18 45.27
N PRO A 53 -15.04 11.93 44.56
CA PRO A 53 -14.61 12.65 43.37
C PRO A 53 -13.53 13.67 43.70
N GLU A 54 -12.39 13.57 43.03
CA GLU A 54 -11.39 14.63 43.02
C GLU A 54 -11.98 15.91 42.40
N PRO A 55 -11.53 17.10 42.82
CA PRO A 55 -12.05 18.36 42.31
C PRO A 55 -11.89 18.40 40.78
N THR A 56 -12.99 18.55 40.09
CA THR A 56 -13.09 18.66 38.61
C THR A 56 -12.18 19.79 38.14
N ALA A 57 -11.13 19.46 37.39
CA ALA A 57 -10.34 20.45 36.67
C ALA A 57 -11.29 21.25 35.74
N ALA A 58 -11.07 22.55 35.65
CA ALA A 58 -11.82 23.42 34.74
C ALA A 58 -11.78 22.81 33.30
N PRO A 59 -12.88 22.85 32.54
CA PRO A 59 -12.90 22.30 31.21
C PRO A 59 -11.81 22.97 30.39
N THR A 60 -10.92 22.14 29.84
CA THR A 60 -9.99 22.55 28.78
C THR A 60 -10.83 23.11 27.64
N PRO A 61 -10.56 24.32 27.14
CA PRO A 61 -11.30 24.82 25.98
C PRO A 61 -11.24 23.80 24.87
N GLU A 62 -12.40 23.46 24.30
CA GLU A 62 -12.48 22.63 23.10
C GLU A 62 -11.56 23.24 22.05
N PRO A 63 -10.72 22.43 21.37
CA PRO A 63 -9.91 22.94 20.28
C PRO A 63 -10.86 23.57 19.25
N THR A 64 -10.60 24.83 18.90
CA THR A 64 -11.31 25.50 17.81
C THR A 64 -11.14 24.61 16.59
N PRO A 65 -12.23 24.19 15.91
CA PRO A 65 -12.10 23.36 14.72
C PRO A 65 -11.18 24.09 13.75
N THR A 66 -10.10 23.44 13.37
CA THR A 66 -9.26 23.90 12.25
C THR A 66 -10.20 23.96 11.03
N PRO A 67 -10.27 25.09 10.31
CA PRO A 67 -11.10 25.13 9.10
C PRO A 67 -10.68 23.97 8.20
N GLU A 68 -11.66 23.18 7.72
CA GLU A 68 -11.40 22.16 6.74
C GLU A 68 -10.69 22.80 5.56
N PRO A 69 -9.61 22.19 5.05
CA PRO A 69 -8.93 22.73 3.88
C PRO A 69 -9.93 22.81 2.72
N GLU A 70 -9.88 23.93 1.98
CA GLU A 70 -10.70 24.10 0.78
C GLU A 70 -10.38 22.94 -0.18
N TRP A 71 -11.43 22.27 -0.70
CA TRP A 71 -11.25 21.14 -1.60
C TRP A 71 -10.57 21.57 -2.89
N GLY A 72 -9.39 21.00 -3.18
CA GLY A 72 -8.58 21.33 -4.35
C GLY A 72 -8.62 20.29 -5.47
N GLY A 73 -9.30 19.14 -5.24
CA GLY A 73 -9.43 18.07 -6.23
C GLY A 73 -10.47 18.34 -7.32
N GLU A 74 -10.99 17.27 -7.93
CA GLU A 74 -11.96 17.35 -9.02
C GLU A 74 -13.27 18.03 -8.61
N ASN A 75 -13.88 18.75 -9.55
CA ASN A 75 -15.19 19.35 -9.34
C ASN A 75 -16.28 18.27 -9.40
N PRO A 76 -17.06 18.03 -8.31
CA PRO A 76 -18.10 17.02 -8.31
C PRO A 76 -19.29 17.32 -9.22
N ASP A 77 -19.42 18.57 -9.72
CA ASP A 77 -20.45 18.95 -10.68
C ASP A 77 -20.12 18.53 -12.13
N ASP A 78 -18.89 18.07 -12.40
CA ASP A 78 -18.51 17.57 -13.70
C ASP A 78 -19.21 16.25 -14.03
N GLU A 79 -19.49 16.04 -15.31
CA GLU A 79 -20.17 14.83 -15.78
C GLU A 79 -19.37 13.58 -15.45
N LEU A 80 -19.98 12.67 -14.66
CA LEU A 80 -19.43 11.37 -14.37
C LEU A 80 -19.84 10.35 -15.44
N VAL A 81 -18.86 9.61 -15.94
CA VAL A 81 -19.05 8.48 -16.86
C VAL A 81 -18.38 7.24 -16.31
N THR A 82 -19.15 6.17 -16.14
CA THR A 82 -18.61 4.86 -15.76
C THR A 82 -18.24 4.06 -17.01
N LEU A 83 -16.96 3.68 -17.13
CA LEU A 83 -16.38 2.93 -18.24
C LEU A 83 -15.79 1.61 -17.71
N GLY A 84 -16.66 0.64 -17.40
CA GLY A 84 -16.25 -0.60 -16.76
C GLY A 84 -15.74 -0.38 -15.34
N ALA A 85 -14.47 -0.69 -15.09
CA ALA A 85 -13.81 -0.49 -13.78
C ALA A 85 -13.20 0.92 -13.62
N VAL A 86 -13.39 1.80 -14.62
CA VAL A 86 -12.86 3.16 -14.63
C VAL A 86 -13.99 4.15 -14.48
N ILE A 87 -13.77 5.17 -13.66
CA ILE A 87 -14.63 6.34 -13.53
C ILE A 87 -13.93 7.49 -14.25
N GLN A 88 -14.62 8.17 -15.15
CA GLN A 88 -14.14 9.40 -15.77
C GLN A 88 -14.93 10.59 -15.23
N ILE A 89 -14.24 11.63 -14.81
CA ILE A 89 -14.79 12.92 -14.40
C ILE A 89 -13.98 14.00 -15.09
N GLY A 90 -14.66 14.93 -15.77
CA GLY A 90 -13.97 15.98 -16.51
C GLY A 90 -12.95 15.41 -17.49
N ASP A 91 -11.70 15.79 -17.34
CA ASP A 91 -10.56 15.37 -18.16
C ASP A 91 -9.70 14.28 -17.51
N SER A 92 -10.17 13.70 -16.40
CA SER A 92 -9.44 12.73 -15.58
C SER A 92 -10.17 11.39 -15.48
N ALA A 93 -9.42 10.30 -15.35
CA ALA A 93 -9.91 8.94 -15.17
C ALA A 93 -9.37 8.33 -13.87
N TYR A 94 -10.21 7.58 -13.17
CA TYR A 94 -9.90 7.01 -11.87
C TYR A 94 -10.25 5.53 -11.81
N THR A 95 -9.49 4.79 -11.03
CA THR A 95 -9.82 3.43 -10.60
C THR A 95 -10.01 3.40 -9.10
N TYR A 96 -10.64 2.36 -8.61
CA TYR A 96 -10.93 2.17 -7.19
C TYR A 96 -10.82 0.70 -6.80
N THR A 97 -10.71 0.44 -5.51
CA THR A 97 -10.77 -0.91 -4.97
C THR A 97 -11.99 -1.09 -4.09
N ALA A 98 -12.45 -2.34 -3.95
CA ALA A 98 -13.50 -2.69 -3.01
C ALA A 98 -12.88 -3.08 -1.66
N PHE A 99 -13.55 -2.73 -0.56
CA PHE A 99 -13.14 -3.20 0.76
C PHE A 99 -13.37 -4.69 0.92
N SER A 100 -12.38 -5.39 1.40
CA SER A 100 -12.47 -6.78 1.86
C SER A 100 -11.77 -6.91 3.20
N GLN A 101 -12.54 -7.12 4.25
CA GLN A 101 -11.98 -7.34 5.59
C GLN A 101 -10.96 -8.48 5.58
N TYR A 102 -11.28 -9.60 4.94
CA TYR A 102 -10.38 -10.74 4.85
C TYR A 102 -9.02 -10.40 4.23
N TYR A 103 -9.00 -9.60 3.16
CA TYR A 103 -7.73 -9.22 2.54
C TYR A 103 -7.00 -8.14 3.35
N SER A 104 -7.73 -7.22 3.99
CA SER A 104 -7.15 -6.25 4.93
C SER A 104 -6.45 -6.94 6.09
N ASP A 105 -7.14 -7.89 6.74
CA ASP A 105 -6.59 -8.68 7.85
C ASP A 105 -5.37 -9.49 7.40
N THR A 106 -5.44 -10.10 6.19
CA THR A 106 -4.34 -10.88 5.64
C THR A 106 -3.12 -10.01 5.34
N TYR A 107 -3.33 -8.81 4.77
CA TYR A 107 -2.26 -7.85 4.52
C TYR A 107 -1.60 -7.40 5.80
N ALA A 108 -2.38 -6.93 6.77
CA ALA A 108 -1.88 -6.50 8.07
C ALA A 108 -1.11 -7.62 8.79
N ALA A 109 -1.62 -8.85 8.75
CA ALA A 109 -0.94 -10.01 9.33
C ALA A 109 0.39 -10.33 8.62
N ASN A 110 0.46 -10.16 7.29
CA ASN A 110 1.72 -10.36 6.54
C ASN A 110 2.77 -9.32 6.94
N VAL A 111 2.42 -8.03 6.96
CA VAL A 111 3.37 -6.95 7.32
C VAL A 111 3.78 -7.07 8.79
N THR A 112 2.84 -7.34 9.71
CA THR A 112 3.13 -7.60 11.12
C THR A 112 4.09 -8.77 11.28
N ARG A 113 3.84 -9.88 10.57
CA ARG A 113 4.75 -11.04 10.60
C ARG A 113 6.15 -10.69 10.10
N ALA A 114 6.27 -9.84 9.08
CA ALA A 114 7.58 -9.35 8.63
C ALA A 114 8.29 -8.60 9.75
N ALA A 115 7.59 -7.69 10.42
CA ALA A 115 8.14 -6.92 11.55
C ALA A 115 8.54 -7.83 12.73
N ASP A 116 7.73 -8.83 13.07
CA ASP A 116 8.06 -9.79 14.12
C ASP A 116 9.32 -10.61 13.80
N LEU A 117 9.47 -11.05 12.53
CA LEU A 117 10.64 -11.82 12.10
C LEU A 117 11.93 -10.99 12.03
N LEU A 118 11.79 -9.68 11.92
CA LEU A 118 12.88 -8.72 11.80
C LEU A 118 13.11 -7.92 13.10
N GLU A 119 12.38 -8.26 14.17
CA GLU A 119 12.55 -7.61 15.47
C GLU A 119 14.00 -7.66 15.97
N GLY A 120 14.50 -6.48 16.37
CA GLY A 120 15.89 -6.32 16.81
C GLY A 120 16.94 -6.29 15.70
N LYS A 121 16.53 -6.41 14.42
CA LYS A 121 17.43 -6.31 13.25
C LYS A 121 17.22 -5.02 12.49
N CYS A 122 16.00 -4.72 12.07
CA CYS A 122 15.67 -3.52 11.32
C CYS A 122 14.26 -3.02 11.67
N ARG A 123 13.96 -1.77 11.33
CA ARG A 123 12.61 -1.21 11.46
C ARG A 123 11.77 -1.61 10.25
N VAL A 124 10.45 -1.70 10.43
CA VAL A 124 9.52 -2.03 9.35
C VAL A 124 8.48 -0.93 9.22
N PHE A 125 8.39 -0.34 8.03
CA PHE A 125 7.46 0.72 7.68
C PHE A 125 6.44 0.22 6.68
N ASP A 126 5.21 0.73 6.78
CA ASP A 126 4.15 0.52 5.80
C ASP A 126 3.71 1.85 5.18
N VAL A 127 3.90 1.98 3.88
CA VAL A 127 3.44 3.08 3.03
C VAL A 127 2.30 2.55 2.17
N PHE A 128 1.09 2.59 2.70
CA PHE A 128 -0.11 2.12 2.01
C PHE A 128 -0.55 3.16 0.97
N VAL A 129 -0.38 2.84 -0.33
CA VAL A 129 -0.66 3.79 -1.41
C VAL A 129 -2.13 3.73 -1.80
N LEU A 130 -2.83 4.85 -1.61
CA LEU A 130 -4.23 5.03 -1.96
C LEU A 130 -4.40 5.24 -3.48
N HIS A 131 -5.60 4.99 -4.03
CA HIS A 131 -5.94 5.40 -5.39
C HIS A 131 -6.28 6.89 -5.46
N GLY A 132 -6.10 7.47 -6.65
CA GLY A 132 -6.44 8.87 -6.91
C GLY A 132 -7.89 9.22 -6.58
N THR A 133 -8.84 8.29 -6.74
CA THR A 133 -10.24 8.47 -6.32
C THR A 133 -10.39 8.97 -4.89
N THR A 134 -9.55 8.48 -3.98
CA THR A 134 -9.66 8.82 -2.54
C THR A 134 -9.25 10.24 -2.25
N LEU A 135 -8.25 10.75 -2.97
CA LEU A 135 -7.67 12.06 -2.72
C LEU A 135 -8.21 13.15 -3.65
N MET A 136 -8.62 12.77 -4.87
CA MET A 136 -9.06 13.71 -5.90
C MET A 136 -10.59 13.89 -5.93
N LEU A 137 -11.38 12.97 -5.34
CA LEU A 137 -12.84 13.05 -5.31
C LEU A 137 -13.36 13.24 -3.87
N PRO A 138 -14.29 14.19 -3.62
CA PRO A 138 -14.90 14.38 -2.31
C PRO A 138 -15.53 13.10 -1.77
N ARG A 139 -15.48 12.91 -0.45
CA ARG A 139 -16.01 11.69 0.21
C ARG A 139 -17.49 11.46 -0.10
N GLU A 140 -18.31 12.49 0.06
CA GLU A 140 -19.75 12.40 -0.18
C GLU A 140 -20.06 12.00 -1.63
N TYR A 141 -19.22 12.44 -2.55
CA TYR A 141 -19.35 12.06 -3.96
C TYR A 141 -19.02 10.59 -4.18
N ARG A 142 -17.89 10.10 -3.63
CA ARG A 142 -17.51 8.68 -3.70
C ARG A 142 -18.57 7.77 -3.08
N GLU A 143 -19.13 8.14 -1.94
CA GLU A 143 -20.24 7.42 -1.29
C GLU A 143 -21.49 7.39 -2.17
N SER A 144 -21.83 8.49 -2.82
CA SER A 144 -23.00 8.60 -3.69
C SER A 144 -22.96 7.67 -4.91
N ILE A 145 -21.75 7.36 -5.39
CA ILE A 145 -21.52 6.47 -6.53
C ILE A 145 -21.11 5.05 -6.11
N GLY A 146 -21.12 4.76 -4.80
CA GLY A 146 -20.84 3.43 -4.24
C GLY A 146 -19.37 3.02 -4.30
N VAL A 147 -18.44 3.98 -4.37
CA VAL A 147 -17.00 3.73 -4.30
C VAL A 147 -16.55 3.69 -2.85
N ALA A 148 -15.74 2.71 -2.49
CA ALA A 148 -15.20 2.58 -1.15
C ALA A 148 -14.29 3.78 -0.79
N CYS A 149 -14.42 4.25 0.44
CA CYS A 149 -13.55 5.28 1.00
C CYS A 149 -12.26 4.61 1.50
N GLU A 150 -11.18 4.74 0.74
CA GLU A 150 -9.92 4.04 1.06
C GLU A 150 -9.22 4.59 2.30
N GLU A 151 -9.54 5.80 2.73
CA GLU A 151 -9.14 6.32 4.03
C GLU A 151 -9.67 5.47 5.19
N ASP A 152 -10.90 4.93 5.07
CA ASP A 152 -11.46 3.99 6.05
C ASP A 152 -10.76 2.62 5.96
N ILE A 153 -10.40 2.19 4.74
CA ILE A 153 -9.60 0.96 4.53
C ILE A 153 -8.22 1.12 5.17
N LEU A 154 -7.55 2.24 4.96
CA LEU A 154 -6.25 2.55 5.56
C LEU A 154 -6.35 2.55 7.10
N ALA A 155 -7.33 3.24 7.66
CA ALA A 155 -7.56 3.28 9.11
C ALA A 155 -7.81 1.88 9.67
N TYR A 156 -8.62 1.06 8.97
CA TYR A 156 -8.86 -0.32 9.36
C TYR A 156 -7.58 -1.16 9.32
N VAL A 157 -6.84 -1.12 8.20
CA VAL A 157 -5.57 -1.86 8.05
C VAL A 157 -4.58 -1.48 9.14
N ASN A 158 -4.40 -0.18 9.39
CA ASN A 158 -3.50 0.32 10.45
C ASN A 158 -3.93 -0.17 11.84
N SER A 159 -5.24 -0.26 12.10
CA SER A 159 -5.76 -0.80 13.37
C SER A 159 -5.48 -2.28 13.59
N GLN A 160 -5.19 -3.03 12.53
CA GLN A 160 -4.85 -4.46 12.58
C GLN A 160 -3.34 -4.72 12.55
N MET A 161 -2.52 -3.68 12.32
CA MET A 161 -1.05 -3.81 12.32
C MET A 161 -0.51 -4.05 13.72
N GLY A 162 0.56 -4.83 13.83
CA GLY A 162 1.32 -5.00 15.07
C GLY A 162 2.00 -3.70 15.51
N GLY A 163 2.20 -3.55 16.82
CA GLY A 163 2.78 -2.33 17.40
C GLY A 163 4.24 -2.06 17.03
N ASN A 164 4.91 -2.98 16.34
CA ASN A 164 6.27 -2.87 15.81
C ASN A 164 6.32 -2.50 14.31
N VAL A 165 5.16 -2.20 13.69
CA VAL A 165 5.05 -1.66 12.33
C VAL A 165 4.83 -0.15 12.40
N TYR A 166 5.64 0.61 11.69
CA TYR A 166 5.49 2.05 11.54
C TYR A 166 4.59 2.37 10.35
N CYS A 167 3.31 2.65 10.60
CA CYS A 167 2.33 2.96 9.56
C CYS A 167 2.41 4.44 9.18
N VAL A 168 2.79 4.73 7.92
CA VAL A 168 2.88 6.10 7.40
C VAL A 168 1.48 6.60 7.07
N ASP A 169 1.13 7.79 7.56
CA ASP A 169 -0.18 8.40 7.28
C ASP A 169 -0.21 9.03 5.89
N THR A 170 -0.39 8.21 4.88
CA THR A 170 -0.41 8.63 3.48
C THR A 170 -1.64 9.45 3.12
N TYR A 171 -2.78 9.27 3.82
CA TYR A 171 -3.98 10.06 3.57
C TYR A 171 -3.79 11.52 3.99
N ASN A 172 -3.43 11.75 5.25
CA ASN A 172 -3.27 13.11 5.78
C ASN A 172 -2.02 13.83 5.24
N SER A 173 -1.02 13.08 4.74
CA SER A 173 0.15 13.68 4.09
C SER A 173 -0.13 14.17 2.67
N LEU A 174 -1.10 13.57 1.97
CA LEU A 174 -1.43 13.87 0.58
C LEU A 174 -2.67 14.78 0.43
N LEU A 175 -3.65 14.64 1.32
CA LEU A 175 -4.93 15.36 1.20
C LEU A 175 -4.78 16.89 1.12
N PRO A 176 -3.90 17.56 1.90
CA PRO A 176 -3.70 19.01 1.79
C PRO A 176 -3.16 19.46 0.42
N HIS A 177 -2.68 18.53 -0.39
CA HIS A 177 -2.05 18.75 -1.69
C HIS A 177 -2.93 18.28 -2.87
N ASN A 178 -4.21 17.99 -2.63
CA ASN A 178 -5.13 17.50 -3.67
C ASN A 178 -5.46 18.53 -4.77
N GLY A 179 -5.11 19.80 -4.58
CA GLY A 179 -5.12 20.82 -5.62
C GLY A 179 -3.87 20.84 -6.50
N GLU A 180 -2.86 20.03 -6.19
CA GLU A 180 -1.63 19.91 -6.93
C GLU A 180 -1.66 18.65 -7.83
N TYR A 181 -0.70 18.54 -8.75
CA TYR A 181 -0.63 17.39 -9.66
C TYR A 181 0.00 16.16 -8.98
N ILE A 182 -0.69 15.62 -7.97
CA ILE A 182 -0.21 14.48 -7.17
C ILE A 182 -0.64 13.11 -7.71
N TYR A 183 -1.63 13.09 -8.62
CA TYR A 183 -2.06 11.89 -9.37
C TYR A 183 -2.13 12.20 -10.86
N PHE A 184 -1.86 11.18 -11.69
CA PHE A 184 -2.07 11.29 -13.13
C PHE A 184 -3.56 11.30 -13.45
N ARG A 185 -3.93 11.98 -14.56
CA ARG A 185 -5.30 12.00 -15.09
C ARG A 185 -5.63 10.75 -15.90
N THR A 186 -4.62 10.14 -16.51
CA THR A 186 -4.80 9.03 -17.46
C THR A 186 -4.18 7.73 -16.99
N ASP A 187 -3.62 7.71 -15.77
CA ASP A 187 -2.97 6.54 -15.19
C ASP A 187 -3.36 6.33 -13.73
N HIS A 188 -3.23 5.09 -13.25
CA HIS A 188 -3.62 4.70 -11.90
C HIS A 188 -2.56 5.01 -10.82
N HIS A 189 -1.40 5.49 -11.21
CA HIS A 189 -0.35 5.84 -10.27
C HIS A 189 -0.49 7.26 -9.72
N TRP A 190 0.09 7.52 -8.57
CA TRP A 190 0.46 8.85 -8.17
C TRP A 190 1.58 9.39 -9.06
N THR A 191 1.76 10.70 -9.09
CA THR A 191 2.93 11.32 -9.73
C THR A 191 4.15 11.20 -8.81
N ALA A 192 5.32 11.55 -9.30
CA ALA A 192 6.51 11.63 -8.43
C ALA A 192 6.34 12.70 -7.33
N LEU A 193 5.58 13.78 -7.57
CA LEU A 193 5.23 14.75 -6.54
C LEU A 193 4.39 14.11 -5.42
N GLY A 194 3.35 13.32 -5.77
CA GLY A 194 2.56 12.59 -4.78
C GLY A 194 3.43 11.61 -3.97
N ALA A 195 4.32 10.88 -4.65
CA ALA A 195 5.27 10.00 -3.97
C ALA A 195 6.23 10.76 -3.05
N TRP A 196 6.61 12.01 -3.39
CA TRP A 196 7.46 12.85 -2.54
C TRP A 196 6.77 13.26 -1.25
N TYR A 197 5.48 13.62 -1.28
CA TYR A 197 4.74 13.93 -0.06
C TYR A 197 4.66 12.74 0.89
N ALA A 198 4.40 11.54 0.37
CA ALA A 198 4.43 10.32 1.17
C ALA A 198 5.84 10.01 1.72
N TYR A 199 6.88 10.23 0.91
CA TYR A 199 8.26 10.12 1.35
C TYR A 199 8.59 11.11 2.47
N ALA A 200 8.17 12.36 2.35
CA ALA A 200 8.44 13.38 3.36
C ALA A 200 7.82 13.01 4.72
N GLU A 201 6.65 12.38 4.72
CA GLU A 201 6.03 11.88 5.96
C GLU A 201 6.78 10.66 6.51
N TRP A 202 7.14 9.71 5.65
CA TRP A 202 7.98 8.58 6.03
C TRP A 202 9.32 9.05 6.62
N ALA A 203 10.01 10.00 5.99
CA ALA A 203 11.31 10.50 6.44
C ALA A 203 11.23 11.05 7.85
N LYS A 204 10.23 11.90 8.16
CA LYS A 204 9.99 12.41 9.52
C LYS A 204 9.77 11.26 10.52
N MET A 205 8.96 10.28 10.17
CA MET A 205 8.69 9.11 11.02
C MET A 205 9.97 8.29 11.25
N ALA A 206 10.81 8.15 10.22
CA ALA A 206 12.10 7.46 10.29
C ALA A 206 13.18 8.25 11.04
N GLY A 207 12.94 9.52 11.34
CA GLY A 207 13.89 10.41 12.04
C GLY A 207 14.84 11.14 11.10
N PHE A 208 14.50 11.22 9.82
CA PHE A 208 15.24 11.99 8.81
C PHE A 208 14.56 13.33 8.52
N GLU A 209 15.35 14.30 8.10
CA GLU A 209 14.83 15.53 7.51
C GLU A 209 14.56 15.28 6.02
N PRO A 210 13.32 15.48 5.53
CA PRO A 210 13.03 15.28 4.11
C PRO A 210 13.84 16.24 3.25
N VAL A 211 14.49 15.72 2.20
CA VAL A 211 15.20 16.56 1.24
C VAL A 211 14.19 17.30 0.36
N PRO A 212 14.25 18.65 0.31
CA PRO A 212 13.32 19.44 -0.49
C PRO A 212 13.37 19.06 -1.97
N LEU A 213 12.20 19.03 -2.63
CA LEU A 213 12.12 18.66 -4.04
C LEU A 213 12.93 19.60 -4.96
N SER A 214 13.18 20.85 -4.52
CA SER A 214 14.00 21.82 -5.20
C SER A 214 15.49 21.46 -5.31
N GLU A 215 15.95 20.46 -4.53
CA GLU A 215 17.33 19.95 -4.60
C GLU A 215 17.50 18.90 -5.70
N TYR A 216 16.41 18.40 -6.28
CA TYR A 216 16.41 17.41 -7.34
C TYR A 216 16.37 18.09 -8.71
N GLU A 217 17.07 17.53 -9.70
CA GLU A 217 16.95 17.95 -11.09
C GLU A 217 15.66 17.41 -11.69
N GLU A 218 14.78 18.30 -12.14
CA GLU A 218 13.50 17.94 -12.76
C GLU A 218 13.69 17.58 -14.24
N ILE A 219 13.17 16.43 -14.65
CA ILE A 219 13.09 15.98 -16.04
C ILE A 219 11.61 15.75 -16.39
N VAL A 220 11.13 16.41 -17.45
CA VAL A 220 9.74 16.28 -17.92
C VAL A 220 9.67 15.41 -19.16
N GLN A 221 8.72 14.48 -19.21
CA GLN A 221 8.43 13.66 -20.38
C GLN A 221 6.95 13.72 -20.74
N GLU A 222 6.68 14.06 -21.97
CA GLU A 222 5.32 14.26 -22.50
C GLU A 222 5.23 13.94 -24.00
N PRO A 223 4.02 13.75 -24.57
CA PRO A 223 2.77 13.49 -23.83
C PRO A 223 2.79 12.09 -23.23
N PHE A 224 2.01 11.88 -22.13
CA PHE A 224 1.79 10.58 -21.53
C PHE A 224 0.30 10.25 -21.53
N TYR A 225 -0.04 9.05 -21.99
CA TYR A 225 -1.36 8.45 -21.88
C TYR A 225 -1.20 7.11 -21.16
N GLY A 226 -1.60 7.05 -19.91
CA GLY A 226 -1.42 5.89 -19.06
C GLY A 226 -2.47 4.81 -19.22
N SER A 227 -2.45 3.85 -18.32
CA SER A 227 -3.28 2.65 -18.37
C SER A 227 -4.78 2.94 -18.35
N LEU A 228 -5.22 3.97 -17.62
CA LEU A 228 -6.63 4.33 -17.52
C LEU A 228 -7.17 4.95 -18.80
N TYR A 229 -6.34 5.67 -19.58
CA TYR A 229 -6.72 6.16 -20.90
C TYR A 229 -7.16 5.03 -21.82
N TYR A 230 -6.41 3.94 -21.87
CA TYR A 230 -6.75 2.78 -22.69
C TYR A 230 -7.96 2.02 -22.14
N GLN A 231 -8.08 1.91 -20.81
CA GLN A 231 -9.25 1.31 -20.17
C GLN A 231 -10.54 2.12 -20.37
N ALA A 232 -10.41 3.46 -20.48
CA ALA A 232 -11.49 4.38 -20.82
C ALA A 232 -11.73 4.47 -22.34
N HIS A 233 -11.30 3.47 -23.11
CA HIS A 233 -11.46 3.38 -24.57
C HIS A 233 -10.93 4.62 -25.33
N GLN A 234 -9.85 5.22 -24.83
CA GLN A 234 -9.19 6.40 -25.42
C GLN A 234 -10.17 7.60 -25.55
N SER A 235 -10.93 7.86 -24.47
CA SER A 235 -11.89 8.94 -24.42
C SER A 235 -11.24 10.27 -24.83
N GLY A 236 -11.81 10.96 -25.79
CA GLY A 236 -11.33 12.27 -26.27
C GLY A 236 -11.52 13.41 -25.27
N LYS A 237 -12.14 13.15 -24.11
CA LYS A 237 -12.25 14.11 -23.01
C LYS A 237 -11.02 14.13 -22.10
N LEU A 238 -10.24 13.02 -22.07
CA LEU A 238 -9.08 12.90 -21.23
C LEU A 238 -7.91 13.72 -21.76
N THR A 239 -7.31 14.53 -20.89
CA THR A 239 -6.13 15.33 -21.20
C THR A 239 -4.87 14.50 -20.98
N ALA A 240 -3.92 14.60 -21.92
CA ALA A 240 -2.62 13.96 -21.80
C ALA A 240 -1.88 14.44 -20.55
N ASP A 241 -1.23 13.50 -19.89
CA ASP A 241 -0.37 13.74 -18.74
C ASP A 241 1.05 14.17 -19.13
N GLN A 242 1.78 14.65 -18.13
CA GLN A 242 3.22 14.82 -18.13
C GLN A 242 3.82 13.99 -17.00
N VAL A 243 4.93 13.30 -17.26
CA VAL A 243 5.67 12.59 -16.22
C VAL A 243 6.86 13.41 -15.79
N TYR A 244 6.84 13.86 -14.55
CA TYR A 244 7.95 14.55 -13.91
C TYR A 244 8.83 13.50 -13.23
N GLY A 245 10.10 13.41 -13.61
CA GLY A 245 11.11 12.62 -12.94
C GLY A 245 12.04 13.54 -12.15
N TYR A 246 12.42 13.14 -10.95
CA TYR A 246 13.31 13.91 -10.08
C TYR A 246 14.61 13.13 -9.88
N VAL A 247 15.69 13.62 -10.48
CA VAL A 247 17.00 13.02 -10.35
C VAL A 247 17.58 13.41 -8.99
N PRO A 248 17.92 12.44 -8.12
CA PRO A 248 18.47 12.74 -6.82
C PRO A 248 19.83 13.43 -6.95
N PRO A 249 20.12 14.42 -6.08
CA PRO A 249 21.44 15.05 -6.02
C PRO A 249 22.51 14.09 -5.52
N GLY A 250 23.77 14.36 -5.85
CA GLY A 250 24.94 13.59 -5.41
C GLY A 250 25.41 12.52 -6.40
N ASP A 251 26.38 11.72 -5.97
CA ASP A 251 26.97 10.64 -6.77
C ASP A 251 26.17 9.34 -6.62
N VAL A 252 24.95 9.35 -7.21
CA VAL A 252 23.97 8.25 -7.13
C VAL A 252 23.97 7.43 -8.41
N HIS A 253 24.08 6.12 -8.28
CA HIS A 253 24.04 5.16 -9.38
C HIS A 253 22.89 4.19 -9.24
N LEU A 254 22.24 3.82 -10.36
CA LEU A 254 21.16 2.83 -10.44
C LEU A 254 21.64 1.57 -11.17
N TYR A 255 21.44 0.42 -10.57
CA TYR A 255 21.71 -0.89 -11.16
C TYR A 255 20.43 -1.72 -11.26
N ILE A 256 20.20 -2.34 -12.43
CA ILE A 256 19.04 -3.17 -12.71
C ILE A 256 19.46 -4.64 -12.75
N ASN A 257 18.86 -5.46 -11.89
CA ASN A 257 19.03 -6.90 -11.90
C ASN A 257 17.77 -7.58 -12.45
N GLN A 258 17.87 -8.11 -13.66
CA GLN A 258 16.76 -8.79 -14.35
C GLN A 258 16.63 -10.28 -14.00
N GLY A 259 17.65 -10.84 -13.35
CA GLY A 259 17.73 -12.27 -13.07
C GLY A 259 17.50 -12.62 -11.61
N SER A 260 17.67 -13.92 -11.32
CA SER A 260 17.60 -14.46 -9.95
C SER A 260 18.94 -14.37 -9.19
N ASN A 261 20.02 -13.90 -9.83
CA ASN A 261 21.31 -13.73 -9.18
C ASN A 261 21.40 -12.37 -8.49
N ASP A 262 21.11 -12.35 -7.22
CA ASP A 262 21.11 -11.17 -6.35
C ASP A 262 22.35 -11.12 -5.42
N SER A 263 23.48 -11.69 -5.83
CA SER A 263 24.70 -11.64 -5.01
C SER A 263 25.29 -10.24 -5.00
N LEU A 264 25.98 -9.88 -3.91
CA LEU A 264 26.71 -8.59 -3.77
C LEU A 264 27.72 -8.35 -4.89
N SER A 265 28.24 -9.42 -5.50
CA SER A 265 29.17 -9.35 -6.65
C SER A 265 28.45 -9.19 -8.00
N HIS A 266 27.13 -9.29 -8.04
CA HIS A 266 26.33 -9.21 -9.27
C HIS A 266 25.19 -8.19 -9.12
N ARG A 267 25.52 -6.92 -9.28
CA ARG A 267 24.57 -5.80 -9.13
C ARG A 267 23.63 -5.66 -10.33
N GLY A 268 23.87 -6.37 -11.43
CA GLY A 268 23.19 -6.16 -12.70
C GLY A 268 23.93 -5.19 -13.61
N TYR A 269 23.22 -4.51 -14.49
CA TYR A 269 23.77 -3.47 -15.37
C TYR A 269 23.39 -2.07 -14.87
N GLU A 270 24.28 -1.12 -15.06
CA GLU A 270 24.06 0.27 -14.71
C GLU A 270 23.04 0.92 -15.67
N GLN A 271 22.14 1.73 -15.12
CA GLN A 271 21.08 2.42 -15.84
C GLN A 271 21.06 3.90 -15.47
N THR A 272 20.67 4.73 -16.43
CA THR A 272 20.39 6.15 -16.17
C THR A 272 19.29 6.29 -15.13
N LEU A 273 19.45 7.18 -14.16
CA LEU A 273 18.49 7.39 -13.07
C LEU A 273 17.08 7.65 -13.58
N ILE A 274 16.91 8.69 -14.40
CA ILE A 274 15.66 8.95 -15.11
C ILE A 274 15.88 8.75 -16.60
N THR A 275 15.31 7.67 -17.14
CA THR A 275 15.53 7.29 -18.54
C THR A 275 14.59 8.05 -19.48
N GLN A 276 15.11 8.58 -20.57
CA GLN A 276 14.28 9.17 -21.62
C GLN A 276 13.49 8.06 -22.36
N ILE A 277 12.18 8.12 -22.31
CA ILE A 277 11.29 7.16 -22.95
C ILE A 277 10.76 7.70 -24.28
N HIS A 278 11.08 7.05 -25.37
CA HIS A 278 10.58 7.39 -26.70
C HIS A 278 9.20 6.78 -26.99
N GLY A 279 8.79 5.74 -26.25
CA GLY A 279 7.47 5.12 -26.33
C GLY A 279 6.37 5.91 -25.62
N ASN A 280 5.14 5.35 -25.63
CA ASN A 280 3.97 5.99 -25.03
C ASN A 280 3.95 5.91 -23.50
N ASP A 281 4.46 4.85 -22.92
CA ASP A 281 4.49 4.65 -21.48
C ASP A 281 5.66 5.40 -20.85
N LYS A 282 5.46 6.69 -20.60
CA LYS A 282 6.48 7.57 -20.01
C LYS A 282 6.75 7.24 -18.54
N TYR A 283 5.84 6.57 -17.84
CA TYR A 283 6.05 6.13 -16.46
C TYR A 283 7.23 5.17 -16.33
N MET A 284 7.57 4.46 -17.39
CA MET A 284 8.78 3.64 -17.45
C MET A 284 10.10 4.42 -17.32
N CYS A 285 10.07 5.76 -17.26
CA CYS A 285 11.27 6.54 -16.93
C CYS A 285 11.83 6.17 -15.55
N PHE A 286 10.97 5.72 -14.65
CA PHE A 286 11.35 5.20 -13.34
C PHE A 286 11.76 3.73 -13.45
N LEU A 287 13.01 3.42 -13.13
CA LEU A 287 13.57 2.06 -13.12
C LEU A 287 13.49 1.30 -14.47
N THR A 288 13.02 1.94 -15.54
CA THR A 288 12.74 1.34 -16.86
C THR A 288 11.76 0.15 -16.83
N GLY A 289 11.01 0.01 -15.72
CA GLY A 289 9.99 -1.02 -15.53
C GLY A 289 10.07 -1.71 -14.17
N ASP A 290 9.28 -2.77 -14.03
CA ASP A 290 9.26 -3.58 -12.81
C ASP A 290 10.25 -4.74 -12.92
N PHE A 291 11.38 -4.65 -12.22
CA PHE A 291 12.38 -5.71 -12.16
C PHE A 291 12.38 -6.40 -10.80
N PRO A 292 12.85 -7.66 -10.71
CA PRO A 292 12.95 -8.36 -9.44
C PRO A 292 13.70 -7.57 -8.37
N LEU A 293 14.82 -6.94 -8.75
CA LEU A 293 15.63 -6.14 -7.85
C LEU A 293 16.35 -5.03 -8.62
N CYS A 294 16.19 -3.79 -8.15
CA CYS A 294 17.04 -2.68 -8.53
C CYS A 294 17.84 -2.23 -7.30
N THR A 295 19.01 -1.66 -7.52
CA THR A 295 19.86 -1.16 -6.43
C THR A 295 20.33 0.23 -6.77
N PHE A 296 20.01 1.20 -5.92
CA PHE A 296 20.70 2.49 -5.93
C PHE A 296 21.88 2.43 -4.98
N ILE A 297 22.96 3.11 -5.38
CA ILE A 297 24.15 3.31 -4.57
C ILE A 297 24.45 4.81 -4.56
N ASN A 298 24.43 5.39 -3.38
CA ASN A 298 24.88 6.76 -3.17
C ASN A 298 26.30 6.72 -2.62
N ASN A 299 27.28 7.14 -3.43
CA ASN A 299 28.69 7.11 -3.04
C ASN A 299 29.10 8.27 -2.10
N ASP A 300 28.23 9.28 -1.94
CA ASP A 300 28.45 10.36 -0.98
C ASP A 300 28.15 9.91 0.47
N ILE A 301 27.41 8.83 0.64
CA ILE A 301 27.14 8.16 1.92
C ILE A 301 28.05 6.94 2.01
N THR A 302 28.87 6.84 3.07
CA THR A 302 29.90 5.80 3.19
C THR A 302 29.84 5.04 4.51
N ASP A 303 28.67 5.06 5.17
CA ASP A 303 28.45 4.45 6.49
C ASP A 303 27.96 3.00 6.44
N GLY A 304 27.68 2.47 5.25
CA GLY A 304 27.14 1.12 5.04
C GLY A 304 25.63 1.02 5.18
N SER A 305 24.94 2.12 5.47
CA SER A 305 23.48 2.12 5.68
C SER A 305 22.71 1.60 4.48
N ALA A 306 21.67 0.80 4.74
CA ALA A 306 20.89 0.14 3.71
C ALA A 306 19.40 0.12 4.02
N CYS A 307 18.55 0.36 3.01
CA CYS A 307 17.13 0.08 3.12
C CYS A 307 16.63 -0.84 2.01
N LEU A 308 15.55 -1.56 2.30
CA LEU A 308 14.83 -2.39 1.35
C LEU A 308 13.42 -1.82 1.13
N LEU A 309 13.15 -1.36 -0.08
CA LEU A 309 11.82 -0.98 -0.54
C LEU A 309 11.16 -2.19 -1.21
N VAL A 310 10.18 -2.80 -0.54
CA VAL A 310 9.31 -3.86 -1.08
C VAL A 310 8.11 -3.19 -1.72
N LYS A 311 7.97 -3.30 -3.04
CA LYS A 311 7.03 -2.45 -3.78
C LYS A 311 6.24 -3.18 -4.86
N ASN A 312 5.10 -2.57 -5.28
CA ASN A 312 4.57 -2.67 -6.62
C ASN A 312 4.98 -1.42 -7.43
N SER A 313 4.44 -1.25 -8.65
CA SER A 313 4.85 -0.13 -9.53
C SER A 313 4.67 1.27 -8.92
N ASN A 314 3.78 1.44 -7.94
CA ASN A 314 3.64 2.72 -7.22
C ASN A 314 4.91 3.12 -6.46
N GLY A 315 5.69 2.17 -5.97
CA GLY A 315 6.95 2.46 -5.29
C GLY A 315 8.11 2.87 -6.22
N ASN A 316 7.92 2.85 -7.56
CA ASN A 316 9.00 3.18 -8.48
C ASN A 316 9.59 4.58 -8.25
N PRO A 317 8.81 5.69 -8.20
CA PRO A 317 9.36 7.01 -7.91
C PRO A 317 9.82 7.16 -6.46
N PHE A 318 9.21 6.45 -5.50
CA PHE A 318 9.54 6.55 -4.08
C PHE A 318 11.00 6.16 -3.78
N GLY A 319 11.52 5.15 -4.48
CA GLY A 319 12.88 4.65 -4.29
C GLY A 319 13.97 5.69 -4.53
N TYR A 320 13.73 6.69 -5.39
CA TYR A 320 14.69 7.76 -5.69
C TYR A 320 14.94 8.68 -4.49
N TYR A 321 13.91 8.96 -3.70
CA TYR A 321 14.02 9.84 -2.54
C TYR A 321 14.77 9.19 -1.38
N LEU A 322 14.69 7.87 -1.25
CA LEU A 322 15.40 7.12 -0.21
C LEU A 322 16.92 7.20 -0.36
N THR A 323 17.42 7.44 -1.59
CA THR A 323 18.86 7.54 -1.88
C THR A 323 19.57 8.64 -1.10
N GLN A 324 18.81 9.60 -0.54
CA GLN A 324 19.36 10.70 0.21
C GLN A 324 19.63 10.35 1.69
N HIS A 325 19.24 9.16 2.13
CA HIS A 325 19.35 8.73 3.52
C HIS A 325 20.14 7.44 3.71
N TYR A 326 20.39 6.68 2.63
CA TYR A 326 21.11 5.42 2.69
C TYR A 326 22.16 5.30 1.61
N GLN A 327 23.25 4.65 1.95
CA GLN A 327 24.27 4.28 0.96
C GLN A 327 23.71 3.30 -0.07
N TYR A 328 22.89 2.34 0.39
CA TYR A 328 22.27 1.33 -0.47
C TYR A 328 20.76 1.36 -0.36
N VAL A 329 20.07 1.53 -1.49
CA VAL A 329 18.61 1.39 -1.56
C VAL A 329 18.28 0.22 -2.48
N TYR A 330 17.81 -0.86 -1.88
CA TYR A 330 17.35 -2.04 -2.60
C TYR A 330 15.86 -1.89 -2.92
N VAL A 331 15.49 -1.92 -4.20
CA VAL A 331 14.10 -1.79 -4.66
C VAL A 331 13.67 -3.14 -5.21
N MET A 332 12.82 -3.82 -4.47
CA MET A 332 12.36 -5.18 -4.75
C MET A 332 10.91 -5.18 -5.21
N ASP A 333 10.66 -5.64 -6.44
CA ASP A 333 9.30 -5.99 -6.82
C ASP A 333 8.96 -7.39 -6.31
N TYR A 334 8.21 -7.46 -5.22
CA TYR A 334 7.86 -8.71 -4.54
C TYR A 334 7.06 -9.68 -5.43
N ARG A 335 6.47 -9.19 -6.52
CA ARG A 335 5.73 -10.00 -7.50
C ARG A 335 6.67 -10.78 -8.43
N LYS A 336 7.93 -10.36 -8.51
CA LYS A 336 8.94 -10.88 -9.43
C LYS A 336 10.20 -11.43 -8.74
N TYR A 337 10.39 -11.12 -7.45
CA TYR A 337 11.55 -11.55 -6.68
C TYR A 337 11.30 -12.86 -5.96
N PHE A 338 12.10 -13.88 -6.27
CA PHE A 338 11.96 -15.25 -5.71
C PHE A 338 13.30 -15.84 -5.24
N SER A 339 14.36 -15.03 -5.16
CA SER A 339 15.71 -15.54 -4.88
C SER A 339 15.92 -15.89 -3.41
N ARG A 340 15.40 -15.06 -2.49
CA ARG A 340 15.54 -15.21 -1.03
C ARG A 340 14.24 -14.88 -0.34
N SER A 341 14.03 -15.41 0.87
CA SER A 341 13.02 -14.85 1.77
C SER A 341 13.45 -13.50 2.32
N LEU A 342 12.51 -12.72 2.81
CA LEU A 342 12.75 -11.39 3.37
C LEU A 342 13.85 -11.40 4.45
N THR A 343 13.77 -12.32 5.42
CA THR A 343 14.77 -12.42 6.49
C THR A 343 16.17 -12.72 5.96
N LYS A 344 16.28 -13.64 4.98
CA LYS A 344 17.57 -13.95 4.35
C LYS A 344 18.12 -12.80 3.53
N PHE A 345 17.25 -11.97 2.94
CA PHE A 345 17.66 -10.77 2.23
C PHE A 345 18.24 -9.75 3.21
N VAL A 346 17.49 -9.46 4.28
CA VAL A 346 17.90 -8.53 5.34
C VAL A 346 19.24 -8.96 5.96
N ASP A 347 19.37 -10.23 6.33
CA ASP A 347 20.63 -10.77 6.91
C ASP A 347 21.81 -10.73 5.92
N TYR A 348 21.55 -10.87 4.63
CA TYR A 348 22.62 -10.93 3.62
C TYR A 348 23.12 -9.54 3.21
N TYR A 349 22.22 -8.54 3.20
CA TYR A 349 22.53 -7.20 2.76
C TYR A 349 22.70 -6.20 3.91
N ASP A 350 22.59 -6.66 5.16
CA ASP A 350 22.67 -5.85 6.39
C ASP A 350 21.73 -4.64 6.35
N VAL A 351 20.44 -4.90 6.13
CA VAL A 351 19.41 -3.88 5.91
C VAL A 351 18.97 -3.27 7.24
N ASP A 352 18.98 -1.94 7.36
CA ASP A 352 18.55 -1.19 8.55
C ASP A 352 17.04 -0.97 8.59
N ASP A 353 16.41 -0.76 7.41
CA ASP A 353 14.99 -0.46 7.30
C ASP A 353 14.34 -1.23 6.14
N VAL A 354 13.16 -1.81 6.40
CA VAL A 354 12.29 -2.40 5.39
C VAL A 354 11.05 -1.53 5.23
N ILE A 355 10.75 -1.12 4.01
CA ILE A 355 9.65 -0.24 3.67
C ILE A 355 8.74 -0.98 2.70
N PHE A 356 7.51 -1.31 3.11
CA PHE A 356 6.48 -1.79 2.21
C PHE A 356 5.80 -0.58 1.57
N CYS A 357 5.84 -0.47 0.24
CA CYS A 357 5.17 0.59 -0.53
C CYS A 357 4.24 -0.07 -1.55
N LEU A 358 3.02 -0.39 -1.08
CA LEU A 358 2.06 -1.21 -1.80
C LEU A 358 0.71 -0.49 -1.95
N SER A 359 0.13 -0.57 -3.15
CA SER A 359 -1.19 0.03 -3.37
C SER A 359 -2.31 -0.73 -2.65
N SER A 360 -3.37 0.00 -2.31
CA SER A 360 -4.61 -0.55 -1.75
C SER A 360 -5.15 -1.71 -2.61
N GLY A 361 -5.09 -1.60 -3.93
CA GLY A 361 -5.49 -2.68 -4.84
C GLY A 361 -4.67 -3.96 -4.70
N GLN A 362 -3.38 -3.88 -4.35
CA GLN A 362 -2.56 -5.06 -4.04
C GLN A 362 -2.90 -5.63 -2.67
N ALA A 363 -3.05 -4.78 -1.66
CA ALA A 363 -3.44 -5.17 -0.31
C ALA A 363 -4.83 -5.81 -0.26
N GLN A 364 -5.76 -5.36 -1.10
CA GLN A 364 -7.13 -5.87 -1.22
C GLN A 364 -7.27 -7.05 -2.21
N SER A 365 -6.18 -7.74 -2.55
CA SER A 365 -6.21 -8.85 -3.51
C SER A 365 -5.63 -10.16 -2.97
N ALA A 366 -6.21 -11.28 -3.39
CA ALA A 366 -5.69 -12.61 -3.09
C ALA A 366 -4.27 -12.82 -3.64
N GLY A 367 -4.02 -12.36 -4.87
CA GLY A 367 -2.73 -12.47 -5.55
C GLY A 367 -1.63 -11.70 -4.84
N GLY A 368 -1.89 -10.42 -4.52
CA GLY A 368 -0.95 -9.57 -3.80
C GLY A 368 -0.57 -10.16 -2.45
N ASN A 369 -1.56 -10.53 -1.64
CA ASN A 369 -1.34 -11.12 -0.33
C ASN A 369 -0.59 -12.46 -0.38
N SER A 370 -0.90 -13.34 -1.35
CA SER A 370 -0.22 -14.62 -1.49
C SER A 370 1.26 -14.48 -1.86
N LEU A 371 1.58 -13.53 -2.75
CA LEU A 371 2.96 -13.25 -3.15
C LEU A 371 3.74 -12.61 -2.00
N LEU A 372 3.14 -11.69 -1.26
CA LEU A 372 3.74 -11.08 -0.08
C LEU A 372 4.03 -12.12 1.01
N GLN A 373 3.07 -13.00 1.30
CA GLN A 373 3.28 -14.12 2.21
C GLN A 373 4.41 -15.04 1.74
N GLY A 374 4.54 -15.25 0.41
CA GLY A 374 5.63 -16.03 -0.18
C GLY A 374 7.01 -15.44 0.06
N LEU A 375 7.15 -14.12 0.06
CA LEU A 375 8.40 -13.41 0.35
C LEU A 375 8.78 -13.50 1.84
N ILE A 376 7.80 -13.38 2.73
CA ILE A 376 8.01 -13.29 4.20
C ILE A 376 8.37 -14.62 4.85
N LYS A 377 8.24 -15.76 4.19
CA LYS A 377 8.48 -17.12 4.71
C LYS A 377 9.88 -17.35 5.28
#